data_43e6237195bbf8df7cab54e46a6be996
#
_entry.id   43e6237195bbf8df7cab54e46a6be996
#
_cell.length_a   1.000
_cell.length_b   1.000
_cell.length_c   1.000
_cell.angle_alpha   90.00
_cell.angle_beta   90.00
_cell.angle_gamma   90.00
#
_symmetry.space_group_name_H-M   'P 1'
#
loop_
_entity.id
_entity.type
_entity.pdbx_description
1 polymer ?
#
loop_
_entity_poly.entity_id
_entity_poly.type
_entity_poly.pdbx_seq_one_letter_code
_entity_poly.pdbx_strand_id
1 'polypeptide(L)' 'MAEQAPIQASKVNLNTADEAVLQRELFGVGAAKAKAIVAYREENGPFASVDELLEVKGIGRAILERNLDKLEVN' A
#
# COMPACT_ATOMS: atom_id res chain seq x y z
N MET A 1 16.06 22.52 -3.99
CA MET A 1 15.87 22.14 -3.67
C MET A 1 15.36 21.58 -3.32
N ALA A 2 15.10 21.25 -3.05
CA ALA A 2 14.70 20.64 -2.70
C ALA A 2 14.50 20.07 -2.29
N GLU A 3 14.36 19.80 -2.09
CA GLU A 3 14.16 19.24 -1.65
C GLU A 3 13.93 18.49 -1.36
N GLN A 4 14.05 18.10 -1.04
CA GLN A 4 13.82 17.26 -0.70
C GLN A 4 13.25 16.68 -0.02
N ALA A 5 13.52 15.96 -0.53
CA ALA A 5 12.39 15.29 0.02
C ALA A 5 12.64 14.72 1.37
N PRO A 6 11.81 15.01 2.26
CA PRO A 6 11.97 14.48 3.58
C PRO A 6 11.89 12.97 3.58
N ILE A 7 12.59 12.39 4.48
CA ILE A 7 12.64 10.94 4.57
C ILE A 7 11.29 10.33 4.89
N GLN A 8 10.54 11.00 5.73
CA GLN A 8 9.25 10.47 6.12
C GLN A 8 8.25 10.53 5.00
N ALA A 9 8.61 11.20 3.92
CA ALA A 9 7.75 11.21 2.76
C ALA A 9 7.70 9.84 2.09
N SER A 10 8.43 8.87 2.63
CA SER A 10 8.44 7.56 2.03
C SER A 10 7.21 6.73 2.38
N LYS A 11 6.25 7.29 3.08
CA LYS A 11 5.02 6.54 3.32
C LYS A 11 4.28 6.28 2.03
N VAL A 12 3.64 5.12 1.98
CA VAL A 12 2.88 4.69 0.81
C VAL A 12 1.40 4.86 1.09
N ASN A 13 0.75 5.68 0.27
CA ASN A 13 -0.67 5.91 0.41
C ASN A 13 -1.42 4.85 -0.39
N LEU A 14 -2.18 4.00 0.30
CA LEU A 14 -2.87 2.90 -0.34
C LEU A 14 -3.88 3.35 -1.38
N ASN A 15 -4.36 4.57 -1.26
CA ASN A 15 -5.40 5.05 -2.16
C ASN A 15 -4.86 5.69 -3.42
N THR A 16 -3.58 6.02 -3.46
CA THR A 16 -3.01 6.70 -4.61
C THR A 16 -1.84 5.98 -5.26
N ALA A 17 -1.20 5.05 -4.56
CA ALA A 17 -0.05 4.36 -5.11
C ALA A 17 -0.46 3.44 -6.25
N ASP A 18 0.33 3.41 -7.31
CA ASP A 18 0.06 2.49 -8.40
C ASP A 18 0.75 1.15 -8.14
N GLU A 19 0.54 0.20 -9.06
CA GLU A 19 1.08 -1.14 -8.89
C GLU A 19 2.59 -1.14 -8.72
N ALA A 20 3.28 -0.32 -9.50
CA ALA A 20 4.74 -0.31 -9.45
C ALA A 20 5.24 0.17 -8.10
N VAL A 21 4.61 1.20 -7.55
CA VAL A 21 5.00 1.73 -6.25
C VAL A 21 4.71 0.70 -5.16
N LEU A 22 3.53 0.09 -5.20
CA LEU A 22 3.17 -0.90 -4.20
C LEU A 22 4.15 -2.07 -4.20
N GLN A 23 4.49 -2.54 -5.39
CA GLN A 23 5.40 -3.66 -5.52
C GLN A 23 6.80 -3.31 -5.04
N ARG A 24 7.25 -2.13 -5.35
CA ARG A 24 8.61 -1.70 -5.01
C ARG A 24 8.77 -1.38 -3.54
N GLU A 25 7.76 -0.73 -2.95
CA GLU A 25 7.90 -0.18 -1.61
C GLU A 25 7.42 -1.10 -0.50
N LEU A 26 6.50 -2.01 -0.82
CA LEU A 26 5.94 -2.84 0.24
C LEU A 26 6.61 -4.18 0.30
N PHE A 27 7.01 -4.53 1.50
CA PHE A 27 7.71 -5.76 1.75
C PHE A 27 6.77 -6.96 1.57
N GLY A 28 7.18 -7.93 0.77
CA GLY A 28 6.37 -9.11 0.55
C GLY A 28 5.24 -8.96 -0.43
N VAL A 29 5.14 -7.81 -1.10
CA VAL A 29 4.09 -7.56 -2.07
C VAL A 29 4.69 -7.61 -3.45
N GLY A 30 4.45 -8.70 -4.16
CA GLY A 30 4.90 -8.81 -5.54
C GLY A 30 3.85 -8.30 -6.49
N ALA A 31 4.07 -8.58 -7.78
CA ALA A 31 3.21 -8.03 -8.82
C ALA A 31 1.75 -8.44 -8.64
N ALA A 32 1.50 -9.70 -8.31
CA ALA A 32 0.12 -10.17 -8.21
C ALA A 32 -0.62 -9.50 -7.06
N LYS A 33 0.04 -9.35 -5.92
CA LYS A 33 -0.59 -8.71 -4.77
C LYS A 33 -0.77 -7.22 -4.99
N ALA A 34 0.18 -6.58 -5.66
CA ALA A 34 0.05 -5.16 -5.97
C ALA A 34 -1.16 -4.94 -6.88
N LYS A 35 -1.32 -5.79 -7.87
CA LYS A 35 -2.48 -5.70 -8.76
C LYS A 35 -3.77 -5.91 -7.99
N ALA A 36 -3.77 -6.85 -7.05
CA ALA A 36 -4.96 -7.12 -6.27
C ALA A 36 -5.35 -5.93 -5.39
N ILE A 37 -4.36 -5.22 -4.85
CA ILE A 37 -4.64 -4.04 -4.04
C ILE A 37 -5.31 -2.96 -4.89
N VAL A 38 -4.76 -2.72 -6.08
CA VAL A 38 -5.34 -1.70 -6.96
C VAL A 38 -6.75 -2.11 -7.39
N ALA A 39 -6.94 -3.37 -7.74
CA ALA A 39 -8.25 -3.84 -8.14
C ALA A 39 -9.27 -3.70 -7.01
N TYR A 40 -8.86 -4.00 -5.79
CA TYR A 40 -9.76 -3.91 -4.66
C TYR A 40 -10.26 -2.48 -4.47
N ARG A 41 -9.35 -1.51 -4.52
CA ARG A 41 -9.78 -0.14 -4.29
C ARG A 41 -10.63 0.39 -5.43
N GLU A 42 -10.42 -0.12 -6.64
CA GLU A 42 -11.25 0.30 -7.76
C GLU A 42 -12.64 -0.29 -7.70
N GLU A 43 -12.76 -1.48 -7.13
CA GLU A 43 -14.06 -2.13 -7.02
C GLU A 43 -14.83 -1.73 -5.79
N ASN A 44 -14.14 -1.40 -4.72
CA ASN A 44 -14.77 -1.17 -3.42
C ASN A 44 -14.63 0.26 -2.91
N GLY A 45 -13.94 1.10 -3.67
CA GLY A 45 -13.70 2.45 -3.22
C GLY A 45 -12.42 2.57 -2.40
N PRO A 46 -12.07 3.77 -2.01
CA PRO A 46 -10.82 4.00 -1.28
C PRO A 46 -10.76 3.21 0.02
N PHE A 47 -9.56 2.83 0.40
CA PHE A 47 -9.35 2.22 1.70
C PHE A 47 -9.67 3.25 2.79
N ALA A 48 -10.47 2.84 3.75
CA ALA A 48 -10.80 3.71 4.87
C ALA A 48 -9.74 3.64 5.96
N SER A 49 -9.03 2.52 6.04
CA SER A 49 -7.97 2.35 7.01
C SER A 49 -6.93 1.41 6.43
N VAL A 50 -5.73 1.44 7.02
CA VAL A 50 -4.67 0.54 6.59
C VAL A 50 -5.07 -0.92 6.84
N ASP A 51 -5.80 -1.17 7.91
CA ASP A 51 -6.23 -2.53 8.24
C ASP A 51 -7.11 -3.14 7.16
N GLU A 52 -7.74 -2.32 6.35
CA GLU A 52 -8.60 -2.83 5.31
C GLU A 52 -7.82 -3.63 4.26
N LEU A 53 -6.50 -3.51 4.26
CA LEU A 53 -5.68 -4.36 3.39
C LEU A 53 -5.93 -5.83 3.62
N LEU A 54 -6.37 -6.20 4.81
CA LEU A 54 -6.68 -7.60 5.11
C LEU A 54 -7.82 -8.15 4.26
N GLU A 55 -8.62 -7.27 3.66
CA GLU A 55 -9.70 -7.69 2.79
C GLU A 55 -9.20 -8.06 1.39
N VAL A 56 -7.98 -7.68 1.07
CA VAL A 56 -7.44 -7.94 -0.25
C VAL A 56 -6.93 -9.38 -0.32
N LYS A 57 -7.36 -10.08 -1.37
CA LYS A 57 -6.94 -11.46 -1.54
C LYS A 57 -5.42 -11.55 -1.64
N GLY A 58 -4.85 -12.41 -0.85
CA GLY A 58 -3.40 -12.59 -0.85
C GLY A 58 -2.67 -11.79 0.21
N ILE A 59 -3.36 -10.86 0.88
CA ILE A 59 -2.73 -10.07 1.92
C ILE A 59 -3.17 -10.60 3.27
N GLY A 60 -2.22 -11.13 4.01
CA GLY A 60 -2.50 -11.59 5.36
C GLY A 60 -1.92 -10.64 6.39
N ARG A 61 -2.17 -11.00 7.65
CA ARG A 61 -1.72 -10.16 8.75
C ARG A 61 -0.21 -9.97 8.77
N ALA A 62 0.55 -10.99 8.40
CA ALA A 62 2.01 -10.86 8.42
C ALA A 62 2.49 -9.78 7.47
N ILE A 63 1.91 -9.73 6.27
CA ILE A 63 2.30 -8.71 5.31
C ILE A 63 1.88 -7.34 5.82
N LEU A 64 0.67 -7.24 6.35
CA LEU A 64 0.21 -5.96 6.89
C LEU A 64 1.14 -5.47 7.98
N GLU A 65 1.48 -6.33 8.92
CA GLU A 65 2.29 -5.91 10.06
C GLU A 65 3.70 -5.52 9.65
N ARG A 66 4.25 -6.19 8.67
CA ARG A 66 5.60 -5.85 8.22
C ARG A 66 5.67 -4.49 7.55
N ASN A 67 4.54 -3.97 7.11
CA ASN A 67 4.52 -2.72 6.36
C ASN A 67 3.80 -1.59 7.09
N LEU A 68 3.36 -1.82 8.31
CA LEU A 68 2.56 -0.81 9.01
C LEU A 68 3.24 0.56 9.07
N ASP A 69 4.55 0.57 9.28
CA ASP A 69 5.26 1.83 9.41
C ASP A 69 5.28 2.62 8.11
N LYS A 70 5.09 1.94 7.00
CA LYS A 70 5.16 2.58 5.69
C LYS A 70 3.81 2.94 5.12
N LEU A 71 2.73 2.45 5.70
CA LEU A 71 1.42 2.58 5.09
C LEU A 71 0.63 3.73 5.66
N GLU A 72 -0.15 4.34 4.79
CA GLU A 72 -1.10 5.36 5.22
C GLU A 72 -2.28 5.38 4.26
N VAL A 73 -3.37 5.98 4.69
CA VAL A 73 -4.51 6.28 3.84
C VAL A 73 -4.93 7.71 4.11
N ASN A 74 -5.60 8.32 3.13
CA ASN A 74 -6.14 9.64 3.37
C ASN A 74 -7.43 9.83 2.60
#